data_5ea90d34d56e7a4ad4fbc492fc0503b2
#
_entry.id   5ea90d34d56e7a4ad4fbc492fc0503b2
#
_cell.length_a   1.000
_cell.length_b   1.000
_cell.length_c   1.000
_cell.angle_alpha   90.00
_cell.angle_beta   90.00
_cell.angle_gamma   90.00
#
_symmetry.space_group_name_H-M   'P 1'
#
loop_
_entity.id
_entity.type
_entity.pdbx_description
1 polymer ?
#
loop_
_entity_poly.entity_id
_entity_poly.type
_entity_poly.pdbx_seq_one_letter_code
_entity_poly.pdbx_strand_id
1 'polypeptide(L)'
;GGGRASQAVFRVSRGPKSSADISGEIAFALADFVNSHTQAYADGKATAFTLASPEGGREPLMALKEWLSVGSDHDVFASGSWNIPVTYLHDWPDRYIHTTKDVAANIDPTKLKRAAFIGAAQAAILAGLTDGDGDTLVSLMGPNIVMRTGELMAQTSELGTDDRKAALRGHWSIEKRIRHSITSYVPN
;
A
#
# COMPACT_ATOMS: atom_id res chain seq x y z
N GLY A 1 10.54 -12.58 -7.33
CA GLY A 1 11.08 -12.85 -6.02
C GLY A 1 12.10 -11.84 -5.56
N GLY A 2 11.84 -11.15 -4.47
CA GLY A 2 12.54 -9.98 -4.00
C GLY A 2 13.82 -10.19 -3.20
N GLY A 3 14.74 -11.03 -3.62
CA GLY A 3 16.05 -11.15 -2.99
C GLY A 3 16.96 -9.93 -3.29
N ARG A 4 18.04 -9.78 -2.51
CA ARG A 4 19.07 -8.74 -2.74
C ARG A 4 19.55 -8.66 -4.18
N ALA A 5 19.72 -9.81 -4.83
CA ALA A 5 20.19 -9.90 -6.21
C ALA A 5 19.18 -9.35 -7.24
N SER A 6 17.89 -9.26 -6.89
CA SER A 6 16.88 -8.72 -7.80
C SER A 6 16.90 -7.19 -7.87
N GLN A 7 17.36 -6.52 -6.81
CA GLN A 7 17.31 -5.07 -6.64
C GLN A 7 15.89 -4.49 -6.79
N ALA A 8 14.87 -5.34 -6.63
CA ALA A 8 13.48 -4.94 -6.75
C ALA A 8 13.04 -4.11 -5.55
N VAL A 9 12.23 -3.11 -5.82
CA VAL A 9 11.60 -2.28 -4.80
C VAL A 9 10.27 -2.90 -4.43
N PHE A 10 10.03 -3.11 -3.12
CA PHE A 10 8.75 -3.60 -2.63
C PHE A 10 7.68 -2.53 -2.75
N ARG A 11 6.54 -2.90 -3.27
CA ARG A 11 5.42 -2.00 -3.54
C ARG A 11 4.15 -2.49 -2.88
N VAL A 12 3.41 -1.54 -2.36
CA VAL A 12 2.04 -1.72 -1.85
C VAL A 12 1.12 -0.92 -2.75
N SER A 13 0.48 -1.61 -3.68
CA SER A 13 -0.46 -1.02 -4.63
C SER A 13 -1.89 -1.20 -4.12
N ARG A 14 -2.66 -0.13 -4.11
CA ARG A 14 -4.08 -0.14 -3.79
C ARG A 14 -4.92 -0.22 -5.07
N GLY A 15 -6.24 -0.34 -4.94
CA GLY A 15 -7.16 -0.32 -6.07
C GLY A 15 -7.08 0.95 -6.93
N PRO A 16 -7.76 0.98 -8.08
CA PRO A 16 -7.72 2.12 -8.99
C PRO A 16 -8.43 3.35 -8.38
N LYS A 17 -8.07 4.54 -8.86
CA LYS A 17 -8.70 5.80 -8.42
C LYS A 17 -10.22 5.84 -8.63
N SER A 18 -10.72 5.09 -9.62
CA SER A 18 -12.16 4.96 -9.91
C SER A 18 -12.95 4.21 -8.83
N SER A 19 -12.30 3.31 -8.09
CA SER A 19 -12.87 2.53 -6.98
C SER A 19 -12.02 2.66 -5.72
N ALA A 20 -11.52 3.86 -5.49
CA ALA A 20 -10.71 4.13 -4.29
C ALA A 20 -11.51 3.86 -3.01
N ASP A 21 -10.88 3.17 -2.05
CA ASP A 21 -11.51 2.55 -0.90
C ASP A 21 -10.62 2.67 0.34
N ILE A 22 -11.23 2.62 1.53
CA ILE A 22 -10.52 2.74 2.82
C ILE A 22 -9.52 1.60 3.07
N SER A 23 -9.76 0.40 2.51
CA SER A 23 -8.82 -0.72 2.65
C SER A 23 -7.43 -0.38 2.14
N GLY A 24 -7.35 0.45 1.09
CA GLY A 24 -6.08 0.96 0.58
C GLY A 24 -5.35 1.90 1.56
N GLU A 25 -6.07 2.67 2.37
CA GLU A 25 -5.45 3.49 3.43
C GLU A 25 -4.90 2.62 4.55
N ILE A 26 -5.61 1.55 4.92
CA ILE A 26 -5.13 0.55 5.89
C ILE A 26 -3.84 -0.10 5.40
N ALA A 27 -3.80 -0.52 4.13
CA ALA A 27 -2.59 -1.10 3.53
C ALA A 27 -1.40 -0.13 3.56
N PHE A 28 -1.66 1.15 3.26
CA PHE A 28 -0.62 2.19 3.28
C PHE A 28 -0.11 2.48 4.70
N ALA A 29 -1.00 2.52 5.69
CA ALA A 29 -0.61 2.68 7.08
C ALA A 29 0.24 1.50 7.57
N LEU A 30 -0.10 0.28 7.18
CA LEU A 30 0.70 -0.91 7.48
C LEU A 30 2.07 -0.87 6.79
N ALA A 31 2.15 -0.38 5.55
CA ALA A 31 3.42 -0.17 4.87
C ALA A 31 4.31 0.84 5.62
N ASP A 32 3.73 1.97 6.05
CA ASP A 32 4.43 2.99 6.84
C ASP A 32 4.89 2.44 8.19
N PHE A 33 4.04 1.65 8.86
CA PHE A 33 4.41 0.95 10.09
C PHE A 33 5.60 0.02 9.87
N VAL A 34 5.56 -0.83 8.85
CA VAL A 34 6.65 -1.78 8.56
C VAL A 34 7.92 -1.05 8.15
N ASN A 35 7.83 0.01 7.34
CA ASN A 35 8.97 0.85 6.98
C ASN A 35 9.65 1.43 8.24
N SER A 36 8.89 2.10 9.11
CA SER A 36 9.40 2.73 10.33
C SER A 36 9.96 1.71 11.31
N HIS A 37 9.25 0.60 11.50
CA HIS A 37 9.62 -0.47 12.43
C HIS A 37 10.91 -1.18 11.99
N THR A 38 11.02 -1.49 10.70
CA THR A 38 12.21 -2.16 10.17
C THR A 38 13.41 -1.21 10.05
N GLN A 39 13.18 0.10 9.87
CA GLN A 39 14.24 1.11 9.97
C GLN A 39 14.76 1.19 11.41
N ALA A 40 13.87 1.25 12.41
CA ALA A 40 14.28 1.25 13.82
C ALA A 40 15.11 0.01 14.18
N TYR A 41 14.71 -1.17 13.69
CA TYR A 41 15.47 -2.41 13.87
C TYR A 41 16.86 -2.35 13.21
N ALA A 42 16.94 -1.82 11.98
CA ALA A 42 18.20 -1.65 11.26
C ALA A 42 19.14 -0.65 11.97
N ASP A 43 18.58 0.37 12.61
CA ASP A 43 19.33 1.35 13.44
C ASP A 43 19.77 0.79 14.81
N GLY A 44 19.48 -0.48 15.10
CA GLY A 44 19.83 -1.11 16.38
C GLY A 44 18.91 -0.72 17.55
N LYS A 45 17.77 -0.09 17.29
CA LYS A 45 16.78 0.25 18.32
C LYS A 45 16.00 -0.99 18.76
N ALA A 46 15.59 -1.02 20.02
CA ALA A 46 14.69 -2.06 20.53
C ALA A 46 13.34 -1.98 19.82
N THR A 47 12.89 -3.11 19.28
CA THR A 47 11.58 -3.24 18.62
C THR A 47 10.82 -4.40 19.24
N ALA A 48 9.49 -4.31 19.31
CA ALA A 48 8.63 -5.34 19.91
C ALA A 48 8.77 -6.70 19.21
N PHE A 49 9.06 -6.69 17.91
CA PHE A 49 9.31 -7.88 17.09
C PHE A 49 10.20 -7.49 15.90
N THR A 50 10.98 -8.41 15.38
CA THR A 50 12.03 -8.06 14.39
C THR A 50 11.53 -7.93 12.96
N LEU A 51 10.40 -8.55 12.60
CA LEU A 51 9.97 -8.67 11.20
C LEU A 51 11.10 -9.07 10.25
N ALA A 52 11.97 -9.95 10.72
CA ALA A 52 13.10 -10.51 9.99
C ALA A 52 13.09 -12.03 10.11
N SER A 53 13.59 -12.72 9.09
CA SER A 53 13.90 -14.15 9.11
C SER A 53 15.38 -14.33 9.50
N PRO A 54 15.75 -15.42 10.19
CA PRO A 54 17.15 -15.71 10.49
C PRO A 54 18.05 -15.75 9.25
N GLU A 55 17.52 -16.26 8.13
CA GLU A 55 18.24 -16.43 6.86
C GLU A 55 18.08 -15.25 5.90
N GLY A 56 17.22 -14.29 6.22
CA GLY A 56 16.89 -13.17 5.33
C GLY A 56 17.69 -11.90 5.57
N GLY A 57 17.47 -10.91 4.71
CA GLY A 57 18.04 -9.58 4.87
C GLY A 57 17.58 -8.87 6.14
N ARG A 58 18.36 -7.89 6.60
CA ARG A 58 18.06 -7.07 7.79
C ARG A 58 17.87 -5.60 7.46
N GLU A 59 18.00 -5.23 6.21
CA GLU A 59 17.77 -3.88 5.72
C GLU A 59 16.30 -3.46 5.89
N PRO A 60 16.01 -2.15 6.03
CA PRO A 60 14.63 -1.64 6.05
C PRO A 60 13.85 -2.07 4.81
N LEU A 61 12.53 -2.22 4.94
CA LEU A 61 11.70 -2.62 3.80
C LEU A 61 11.65 -1.52 2.72
N MET A 62 11.46 -0.27 3.12
CA MET A 62 11.30 0.88 2.21
C MET A 62 10.22 0.65 1.15
N ALA A 63 9.07 0.14 1.58
CA ALA A 63 7.93 -0.08 0.69
C ALA A 63 7.47 1.24 0.07
N LEU A 64 7.28 1.24 -1.25
CA LEU A 64 6.62 2.33 -1.95
C LEU A 64 5.10 2.11 -1.96
N LYS A 65 4.37 3.20 -1.77
CA LYS A 65 2.91 3.23 -1.83
C LYS A 65 2.48 3.75 -3.19
N GLU A 66 1.59 3.04 -3.87
CA GLU A 66 1.14 3.45 -5.21
C GLU A 66 -0.32 3.10 -5.47
N TRP A 67 -0.89 3.73 -6.49
CA TRP A 67 -2.17 3.33 -7.04
C TRP A 67 -2.01 2.05 -7.87
N LEU A 68 -3.15 1.50 -8.33
CA LEU A 68 -3.18 0.24 -9.06
C LEU A 68 -2.01 0.13 -10.04
N SER A 69 -1.22 -0.90 -9.84
CA SER A 69 -0.25 -1.42 -10.78
C SER A 69 -0.88 -2.66 -11.44
N VAL A 70 -0.92 -2.69 -12.75
CA VAL A 70 -1.50 -3.80 -13.52
C VAL A 70 -0.48 -4.89 -13.80
N GLY A 71 -0.94 -6.08 -14.21
CA GLY A 71 -0.09 -7.16 -14.71
C GLY A 71 -0.13 -8.46 -13.90
N SER A 72 -1.16 -8.65 -13.05
CA SER A 72 -1.40 -9.92 -12.34
C SER A 72 -2.89 -10.12 -12.10
N ASP A 73 -3.28 -11.25 -11.54
CA ASP A 73 -4.68 -11.70 -11.38
C ASP A 73 -5.56 -10.72 -10.59
N HIS A 74 -4.98 -9.87 -9.74
CA HIS A 74 -5.72 -8.83 -9.02
C HIS A 74 -6.44 -7.85 -9.95
N ASP A 75 -5.97 -7.69 -11.20
CA ASP A 75 -6.60 -6.83 -12.20
C ASP A 75 -8.03 -7.25 -12.49
N VAL A 76 -8.30 -8.56 -12.49
CA VAL A 76 -9.63 -9.14 -12.73
C VAL A 76 -10.62 -8.68 -11.66
N PHE A 77 -10.19 -8.66 -10.41
CA PHE A 77 -11.03 -8.25 -9.28
C PHE A 77 -11.21 -6.73 -9.20
N ALA A 78 -10.15 -5.98 -9.51
CA ALA A 78 -10.14 -4.53 -9.39
C ALA A 78 -10.87 -3.81 -10.54
N SER A 79 -10.97 -4.44 -11.71
CA SER A 79 -11.48 -3.83 -12.93
C SER A 79 -12.89 -4.28 -13.30
N GLY A 80 -13.48 -3.55 -14.24
CA GLY A 80 -14.76 -3.90 -14.83
C GLY A 80 -15.92 -3.87 -13.84
N SER A 81 -16.84 -4.81 -14.01
CA SER A 81 -18.05 -4.92 -13.21
C SER A 81 -17.83 -5.51 -11.80
N TRP A 82 -16.70 -6.15 -11.54
CA TRP A 82 -16.39 -6.72 -10.23
C TRP A 82 -16.13 -5.64 -9.19
N ASN A 83 -15.28 -4.69 -9.52
CA ASN A 83 -14.96 -3.50 -8.68
C ASN A 83 -14.69 -3.86 -7.21
N ILE A 84 -13.96 -4.97 -6.99
CA ILE A 84 -13.61 -5.44 -5.66
C ILE A 84 -12.34 -4.71 -5.21
N PRO A 85 -12.32 -4.10 -4.01
CA PRO A 85 -11.10 -3.50 -3.47
C PRO A 85 -9.97 -4.51 -3.37
N VAL A 86 -8.79 -4.15 -3.85
CA VAL A 86 -7.61 -5.01 -3.85
C VAL A 86 -6.42 -4.31 -3.22
N THR A 87 -5.54 -5.10 -2.63
CA THR A 87 -4.18 -4.70 -2.28
C THR A 87 -3.21 -5.67 -2.94
N TYR A 88 -2.32 -5.14 -3.75
CA TYR A 88 -1.30 -5.92 -4.43
C TYR A 88 0.07 -5.65 -3.83
N LEU A 89 0.67 -6.69 -3.25
CA LEU A 89 1.98 -6.65 -2.64
C LEU A 89 2.98 -7.32 -3.59
N HIS A 90 3.90 -6.55 -4.13
CA HIS A 90 4.81 -7.05 -5.14
C HIS A 90 6.18 -6.36 -5.12
N ASP A 91 7.13 -7.00 -5.77
CA ASP A 91 8.44 -6.44 -6.07
C ASP A 91 8.50 -6.00 -7.53
N TRP A 92 8.99 -4.79 -7.79
CA TRP A 92 9.19 -4.32 -9.16
C TRP A 92 10.35 -3.32 -9.27
N PRO A 93 11.16 -3.35 -10.34
CA PRO A 93 11.20 -4.41 -11.37
C PRO A 93 11.75 -5.73 -10.80
N ASP A 94 11.16 -6.85 -11.20
CA ASP A 94 11.66 -8.18 -10.84
C ASP A 94 12.41 -8.79 -12.02
N ARG A 95 13.73 -8.99 -11.87
CA ARG A 95 14.58 -9.53 -12.93
C ARG A 95 14.40 -11.03 -13.19
N TYR A 96 13.72 -11.73 -12.28
CA TYR A 96 13.56 -13.19 -12.38
C TYR A 96 12.18 -13.61 -12.88
N ILE A 97 11.20 -12.72 -12.84
CA ILE A 97 9.83 -13.02 -13.27
C ILE A 97 9.83 -13.61 -14.70
N HIS A 98 9.06 -14.66 -14.90
CA HIS A 98 8.92 -15.38 -16.16
C HIS A 98 10.24 -16.00 -16.68
N THR A 99 11.19 -16.29 -15.81
CA THR A 99 12.44 -16.98 -16.16
C THR A 99 12.59 -18.27 -15.37
N THR A 100 13.50 -19.14 -15.81
CA THR A 100 13.87 -20.37 -15.08
C THR A 100 14.56 -20.10 -13.75
N LYS A 101 14.91 -18.85 -13.48
CA LYS A 101 15.52 -18.40 -12.21
C LYS A 101 14.51 -17.87 -11.21
N ASP A 102 13.22 -17.85 -11.55
CA ASP A 102 12.15 -17.52 -10.60
C ASP A 102 11.87 -18.73 -9.70
N VAL A 103 12.77 -18.92 -8.76
CA VAL A 103 12.80 -20.07 -7.84
C VAL A 103 12.86 -19.58 -6.39
N ALA A 104 12.43 -20.41 -5.45
CA ALA A 104 12.40 -20.10 -4.02
C ALA A 104 13.74 -19.60 -3.46
N ALA A 105 14.86 -20.11 -3.98
CA ALA A 105 16.22 -19.69 -3.57
C ALA A 105 16.52 -18.20 -3.86
N ASN A 106 15.76 -17.56 -4.76
CA ASN A 106 15.89 -16.15 -5.10
C ASN A 106 14.92 -15.26 -4.34
N ILE A 107 14.13 -15.81 -3.42
CA ILE A 107 13.22 -15.04 -2.56
C ILE A 107 13.95 -14.70 -1.25
N ASP A 108 13.89 -13.42 -0.84
CA ASP A 108 14.35 -13.04 0.50
C ASP A 108 13.27 -13.41 1.53
N PRO A 109 13.54 -14.33 2.47
CA PRO A 109 12.55 -14.77 3.44
C PRO A 109 12.13 -13.66 4.43
N THR A 110 12.99 -12.66 4.68
CA THR A 110 12.62 -11.49 5.48
C THR A 110 11.61 -10.63 4.74
N LYS A 111 11.82 -10.36 3.45
CA LYS A 111 10.89 -9.57 2.64
C LYS A 111 9.54 -10.29 2.51
N LEU A 112 9.57 -11.61 2.29
CA LEU A 112 8.36 -12.43 2.25
C LEU A 112 7.59 -12.37 3.58
N LYS A 113 8.28 -12.47 4.72
CA LYS A 113 7.67 -12.34 6.06
C LYS A 113 7.00 -10.97 6.25
N ARG A 114 7.61 -9.90 5.78
CA ARG A 114 7.05 -8.54 5.86
C ARG A 114 5.82 -8.37 4.97
N ALA A 115 5.86 -8.91 3.75
CA ALA A 115 4.70 -8.94 2.87
C ALA A 115 3.53 -9.72 3.50
N ALA A 116 3.81 -10.91 4.03
CA ALA A 116 2.81 -11.72 4.72
C ALA A 116 2.23 -11.01 5.94
N PHE A 117 3.05 -10.28 6.70
CA PHE A 117 2.59 -9.47 7.84
C PHE A 117 1.63 -8.38 7.37
N ILE A 118 1.96 -7.61 6.32
CA ILE A 118 1.09 -6.54 5.81
C ILE A 118 -0.26 -7.13 5.38
N GLY A 119 -0.25 -8.21 4.58
CA GLY A 119 -1.50 -8.83 4.10
C GLY A 119 -2.35 -9.42 5.24
N ALA A 120 -1.74 -10.16 6.16
CA ALA A 120 -2.43 -10.77 7.29
C ALA A 120 -2.98 -9.72 8.27
N ALA A 121 -2.20 -8.68 8.57
CA ALA A 121 -2.64 -7.58 9.44
C ALA A 121 -3.80 -6.79 8.81
N GLN A 122 -3.73 -6.51 7.52
CA GLN A 122 -4.83 -5.86 6.80
C GLN A 122 -6.11 -6.70 6.87
N ALA A 123 -6.02 -8.00 6.59
CA ALA A 123 -7.16 -8.89 6.66
C ALA A 123 -7.75 -8.96 8.08
N ALA A 124 -6.90 -9.05 9.10
CA ALA A 124 -7.33 -9.08 10.50
C ALA A 124 -8.00 -7.77 10.93
N ILE A 125 -7.46 -6.61 10.53
CA ILE A 125 -8.06 -5.31 10.82
C ILE A 125 -9.43 -5.23 10.15
N LEU A 126 -9.54 -5.51 8.85
CA LEU A 126 -10.80 -5.44 8.12
C LEU A 126 -11.87 -6.38 8.70
N ALA A 127 -11.49 -7.60 9.08
CA ALA A 127 -12.41 -8.57 9.69
C ALA A 127 -12.81 -8.21 11.12
N GLY A 128 -12.02 -7.39 11.82
CA GLY A 128 -12.25 -6.99 13.20
C GLY A 128 -12.92 -5.63 13.37
N LEU A 129 -13.24 -4.92 12.27
CA LEU A 129 -13.88 -3.59 12.35
C LEU A 129 -15.26 -3.67 13.01
N THR A 130 -15.55 -2.69 13.84
CA THR A 130 -16.81 -2.52 14.56
C THR A 130 -17.37 -1.12 14.31
N ASP A 131 -18.62 -0.89 14.70
CA ASP A 131 -19.30 0.40 14.56
C ASP A 131 -18.54 1.57 15.22
N GLY A 132 -17.71 1.29 16.23
CA GLY A 132 -16.90 2.29 16.91
C GLY A 132 -15.63 2.74 16.17
N ASP A 133 -15.24 2.08 15.08
CA ASP A 133 -13.95 2.31 14.43
C ASP A 133 -13.97 3.42 13.34
N GLY A 134 -15.15 4.00 13.07
CA GLY A 134 -15.31 5.01 12.03
C GLY A 134 -14.35 6.20 12.15
N ASP A 135 -14.25 6.80 13.34
CA ASP A 135 -13.37 7.95 13.59
C ASP A 135 -11.89 7.56 13.46
N THR A 136 -11.52 6.36 13.85
CA THR A 136 -10.16 5.83 13.70
C THR A 136 -9.81 5.73 12.21
N LEU A 137 -10.71 5.19 11.39
CA LEU A 137 -10.51 5.09 9.94
C LEU A 137 -10.43 6.46 9.27
N VAL A 138 -11.26 7.43 9.68
CA VAL A 138 -11.17 8.81 9.20
C VAL A 138 -9.81 9.43 9.56
N SER A 139 -9.35 9.22 10.80
CA SER A 139 -8.07 9.74 11.28
C SER A 139 -6.88 9.14 10.50
N LEU A 140 -6.98 7.88 10.11
CA LEU A 140 -5.97 7.18 9.30
C LEU A 140 -5.76 7.83 7.93
N MET A 141 -6.80 8.45 7.36
CA MET A 141 -6.71 9.12 6.06
C MET A 141 -5.90 10.42 6.10
N GLY A 142 -5.87 11.12 7.24
CA GLY A 142 -5.34 12.48 7.36
C GLY A 142 -3.93 12.66 6.75
N PRO A 143 -2.91 11.93 7.21
CA PRO A 143 -1.54 12.05 6.67
C PRO A 143 -1.46 11.79 5.17
N ASN A 144 -2.18 10.80 4.67
CA ASN A 144 -2.18 10.44 3.25
C ASN A 144 -2.88 11.51 2.39
N ILE A 145 -3.96 12.14 2.88
CA ILE A 145 -4.62 13.27 2.19
C ILE A 145 -3.63 14.42 2.02
N VAL A 146 -2.94 14.80 3.09
CA VAL A 146 -1.95 15.89 3.04
C VAL A 146 -0.84 15.58 2.05
N MET A 147 -0.29 14.38 2.08
CA MET A 147 0.77 13.95 1.16
C MET A 147 0.30 14.00 -0.28
N ARG A 148 -0.83 13.36 -0.61
CA ARG A 148 -1.39 13.34 -1.98
C ARG A 148 -1.77 14.74 -2.48
N THR A 149 -2.25 15.62 -1.58
CA THR A 149 -2.55 17.01 -1.94
C THR A 149 -1.26 17.77 -2.28
N GLY A 150 -0.21 17.61 -1.48
CA GLY A 150 1.09 18.23 -1.74
C GLY A 150 1.71 17.76 -3.07
N GLU A 151 1.67 16.45 -3.34
CA GLU A 151 2.11 15.87 -4.62
C GLU A 151 1.33 16.44 -5.80
N LEU A 152 0.00 16.51 -5.68
CA LEU A 152 -0.85 17.10 -6.72
C LEU A 152 -0.50 18.57 -6.97
N MET A 153 -0.31 19.36 -5.93
CA MET A 153 0.07 20.77 -6.06
C MET A 153 1.41 20.93 -6.76
N ALA A 154 2.39 20.08 -6.44
CA ALA A 154 3.69 20.07 -7.11
C ALA A 154 3.55 19.70 -8.59
N GLN A 155 2.80 18.63 -8.90
CA GLN A 155 2.58 18.16 -10.29
C GLN A 155 1.80 19.16 -11.15
N THR A 156 0.99 20.01 -10.53
CA THR A 156 0.14 20.98 -11.24
C THR A 156 0.67 22.41 -11.17
N SER A 157 1.88 22.63 -10.67
CA SER A 157 2.46 23.96 -10.48
C SER A 157 2.52 24.79 -11.78
N GLU A 158 2.84 24.13 -12.89
CA GLU A 158 2.98 24.75 -14.22
C GLU A 158 1.66 24.81 -15.02
N LEU A 159 0.57 24.24 -14.48
CA LEU A 159 -0.71 24.22 -15.18
C LEU A 159 -1.45 25.56 -15.05
N GLY A 160 -2.26 25.88 -16.07
CA GLY A 160 -3.19 27.00 -16.02
C GLY A 160 -4.22 26.86 -14.89
N THR A 161 -4.84 27.98 -14.51
CA THR A 161 -5.76 28.05 -13.37
C THR A 161 -6.91 27.05 -13.48
N ASP A 162 -7.50 26.87 -14.67
CA ASP A 162 -8.68 26.01 -14.84
C ASP A 162 -8.30 24.52 -14.80
N ASP A 163 -7.17 24.14 -15.37
CA ASP A 163 -6.65 22.77 -15.30
C ASP A 163 -6.28 22.41 -13.86
N ARG A 164 -5.67 23.33 -13.13
CA ARG A 164 -5.37 23.15 -11.70
C ARG A 164 -6.63 22.96 -10.88
N LYS A 165 -7.67 23.77 -11.10
CA LYS A 165 -8.97 23.60 -10.45
C LYS A 165 -9.62 22.27 -10.82
N ALA A 166 -9.52 21.82 -12.07
CA ALA A 166 -10.04 20.52 -12.50
C ALA A 166 -9.31 19.37 -11.79
N ALA A 167 -7.98 19.42 -11.70
CA ALA A 167 -7.17 18.45 -10.98
C ALA A 167 -7.53 18.38 -9.50
N LEU A 168 -7.70 19.52 -8.84
CA LEU A 168 -8.14 19.59 -7.43
C LEU A 168 -9.54 19.00 -7.24
N ARG A 169 -10.50 19.30 -8.12
CA ARG A 169 -11.84 18.67 -8.06
C ARG A 169 -11.77 17.15 -8.19
N GLY A 170 -10.95 16.66 -9.12
CA GLY A 170 -10.71 15.23 -9.29
C GLY A 170 -10.12 14.58 -8.01
N HIS A 171 -9.13 15.21 -7.43
CA HIS A 171 -8.52 14.76 -6.18
C HIS A 171 -9.55 14.67 -5.05
N TRP A 172 -10.32 15.74 -4.80
CA TRP A 172 -11.32 15.73 -3.75
C TRP A 172 -12.45 14.73 -4.00
N SER A 173 -12.78 14.43 -5.25
CA SER A 173 -13.73 13.37 -5.59
C SER A 173 -13.21 11.99 -5.14
N ILE A 174 -11.91 11.73 -5.28
CA ILE A 174 -11.27 10.49 -4.81
C ILE A 174 -11.29 10.43 -3.29
N GLU A 175 -10.88 11.49 -2.60
CA GLU A 175 -10.85 11.53 -1.12
C GLU A 175 -12.25 11.33 -0.52
N LYS A 176 -13.28 11.95 -1.11
CA LYS A 176 -14.68 11.74 -0.70
C LYS A 176 -15.11 10.29 -0.91
N ARG A 177 -14.69 9.62 -1.98
CA ARG A 177 -15.01 8.22 -2.23
C ARG A 177 -14.36 7.31 -1.19
N ILE A 178 -13.08 7.52 -0.88
CA ILE A 178 -12.39 6.78 0.18
C ILE A 178 -13.15 6.94 1.50
N ARG A 179 -13.47 8.16 1.88
CA ARG A 179 -14.22 8.42 3.12
C ARG A 179 -15.59 7.75 3.11
N HIS A 180 -16.31 7.83 1.98
CA HIS A 180 -17.64 7.22 1.87
C HIS A 180 -17.58 5.69 1.97
N SER A 181 -16.51 5.06 1.49
CA SER A 181 -16.36 3.61 1.56
C SER A 181 -16.29 3.08 3.00
N ILE A 182 -15.97 3.92 3.99
CA ILE A 182 -15.96 3.54 5.40
C ILE A 182 -17.31 2.96 5.81
N THR A 183 -18.42 3.51 5.31
CA THR A 183 -19.78 3.03 5.63
C THR A 183 -20.06 1.60 5.16
N SER A 184 -19.25 1.06 4.25
CA SER A 184 -19.34 -0.32 3.82
C SER A 184 -18.66 -1.31 4.78
N TYR A 185 -17.77 -0.80 5.63
CA TYR A 185 -17.02 -1.60 6.60
C TYR A 185 -17.49 -1.39 8.03
N VAL A 186 -18.04 -0.21 8.30
CA VAL A 186 -18.53 0.20 9.62
C VAL A 186 -19.97 0.72 9.39
N PRO A 187 -20.97 -0.18 9.33
CA PRO A 187 -22.36 0.23 9.25
C PRO A 187 -22.76 0.96 10.54
N ASN A 188 -23.53 2.05 10.42
CA ASN A 188 -23.99 2.88 11.54
C ASN A 188 -24.79 2.11 12.57
#